data_f8a86b832e989571e8a2f48bc7635907
#
_entry.id   f8a86b832e989571e8a2f48bc7635907
#
_cell.length_a   1.000
_cell.length_b   1.000
_cell.length_c   1.000
_cell.angle_alpha   90.00
_cell.angle_beta   90.00
_cell.angle_gamma   90.00
#
_symmetry.space_group_name_H-M   'P 1'
#
loop_
_entity.id
_entity.type
_entity.pdbx_description
1 polymer ?
#
loop_
_entity_poly.entity_id
_entity_poly.type
_entity_poly.pdbx_seq_one_letter_code
_entity_poly.pdbx_strand_id
1 'polypeptide(L)'
;VSDHLFEKGAMVIPGEIGYNINYYAVKLTSFTDSAAVGVTLTDFVGLQLTGQTSGVVAKVINQVATDGTDPNTLYVQYETSGTSNTANSFTDGETISVSTTLQSVVTTVSAVVDTTATGAAAYVAEGTYYINGFHVNVSEQTLILDKYTNTPSYRVGLLVTESFVTPNDDLSLNDNAQGTSNVNAPGAHRFKIDLTLTKKSLTATDDANFVELLRLKAGILQNQVRTTDYAVLEDTLARRTFDESGDYAVRDFDLDLREHLISGNNRGIYTSGNGGLETKIAAGIGPGKAYVKGYEIETIGTTFVDVNKARSFDTQNNFTTKFDVGNFVNVTNIFGSP
;
A
#
# COMPACT_ATOMS: atom_id res chain seq x y z
N VAL A 1 -4.16 36.96 -5.78
CA VAL A 1 -4.77 36.49 -4.50
C VAL A 1 -4.07 35.19 -4.11
N SER A 2 -3.96 34.21 -5.01
CA SER A 2 -3.37 32.87 -4.71
C SER A 2 -1.93 32.97 -4.21
N ASP A 3 -1.09 33.84 -4.79
CA ASP A 3 0.31 34.03 -4.39
C ASP A 3 0.49 34.58 -2.96
N HIS A 4 -0.57 35.10 -2.37
CA HIS A 4 -0.56 35.57 -0.98
C HIS A 4 -1.16 34.54 0.00
N LEU A 5 -1.81 33.50 -0.52
CA LEU A 5 -2.46 32.47 0.28
C LEU A 5 -1.70 31.15 0.29
N PHE A 6 -1.02 30.84 -0.82
CA PHE A 6 -0.34 29.56 -0.97
C PHE A 6 1.15 29.73 -1.18
N GLU A 7 1.92 28.91 -0.49
CA GLU A 7 3.34 28.72 -0.79
C GLU A 7 3.52 27.69 -1.92
N LYS A 8 4.68 27.74 -2.60
CA LYS A 8 5.03 26.75 -3.63
C LYS A 8 4.97 25.33 -3.05
N GLY A 9 4.15 24.47 -3.63
CA GLY A 9 3.95 23.11 -3.18
C GLY A 9 2.80 22.92 -2.20
N ALA A 10 2.04 23.99 -1.91
CA ALA A 10 0.85 23.85 -1.09
C ALA A 10 -0.18 22.93 -1.79
N MET A 11 -0.72 21.97 -1.07
CA MET A 11 -1.77 21.07 -1.54
C MET A 11 -3.11 21.81 -1.48
N VAL A 12 -3.74 22.03 -2.62
CA VAL A 12 -5.02 22.75 -2.73
C VAL A 12 -6.21 21.80 -2.72
N ILE A 13 -6.08 20.69 -3.48
CA ILE A 13 -7.01 19.57 -3.44
C ILE A 13 -6.24 18.37 -2.91
N PRO A 14 -6.79 17.61 -1.95
CA PRO A 14 -6.09 16.48 -1.36
C PRO A 14 -5.53 15.53 -2.43
N GLY A 15 -4.24 15.34 -2.41
CA GLY A 15 -3.46 14.42 -3.20
C GLY A 15 -2.36 13.90 -2.30
N GLU A 16 -2.77 13.20 -1.23
CA GLU A 16 -1.88 12.84 -0.13
C GLU A 16 -0.75 11.93 -0.59
N ILE A 17 0.43 12.17 -0.01
CA ILE A 17 1.56 11.28 -0.19
C ILE A 17 1.54 10.21 0.91
N GLY A 18 1.72 8.97 0.51
CA GLY A 18 1.89 7.84 1.42
C GLY A 18 3.17 7.08 1.13
N TYR A 19 3.51 6.14 1.99
CA TYR A 19 4.63 5.24 1.81
C TYR A 19 4.31 3.85 2.37
N ASN A 20 4.96 2.84 1.82
CA ASN A 20 4.85 1.47 2.28
C ASN A 20 6.25 0.85 2.33
N ILE A 21 6.72 0.49 3.52
CA ILE A 21 8.01 -0.18 3.73
C ILE A 21 7.88 -1.72 3.71
N ASN A 22 6.66 -2.24 3.61
CA ASN A 22 6.38 -3.66 3.40
C ASN A 22 5.85 -3.91 1.98
N TYR A 23 6.52 -3.33 1.00
CA TYR A 23 6.19 -3.47 -0.41
C TYR A 23 6.79 -4.77 -0.91
N TYR A 24 6.01 -5.86 -0.82
CA TYR A 24 6.52 -7.21 -1.07
C TYR A 24 6.92 -7.39 -2.52
N ALA A 25 8.18 -7.77 -2.72
CA ALA A 25 8.80 -8.04 -4.00
C ALA A 25 8.94 -9.55 -4.24
N VAL A 26 8.61 -9.98 -5.44
CA VAL A 26 8.75 -11.36 -5.90
C VAL A 26 9.68 -11.34 -7.11
N LYS A 27 10.90 -11.80 -6.94
CA LYS A 27 11.86 -11.96 -8.02
C LYS A 27 11.47 -13.17 -8.86
N LEU A 28 11.61 -13.05 -10.17
CA LEU A 28 11.23 -14.09 -11.12
C LEU A 28 12.43 -14.66 -11.84
N THR A 29 12.51 -15.98 -11.91
CA THR A 29 13.47 -16.67 -12.81
C THR A 29 12.98 -16.62 -14.25
N SER A 30 11.67 -16.81 -14.47
CA SER A 30 11.05 -16.82 -15.79
C SER A 30 9.56 -16.53 -15.71
N PHE A 31 8.97 -16.16 -16.83
CA PHE A 31 7.51 -16.09 -16.98
C PHE A 31 7.09 -16.48 -18.40
N THR A 32 5.88 -16.96 -18.56
CA THR A 32 5.35 -17.47 -19.82
C THR A 32 3.82 -17.44 -19.83
N ASP A 33 3.24 -17.69 -20.98
CA ASP A 33 1.80 -17.96 -21.15
C ASP A 33 1.56 -19.27 -21.89
N SER A 34 0.44 -19.93 -21.60
CA SER A 34 0.11 -21.26 -22.16
C SER A 34 -0.33 -21.22 -23.62
N ALA A 35 -0.80 -20.09 -24.11
CA ALA A 35 -1.26 -19.91 -25.48
C ALA A 35 -0.21 -19.32 -26.42
N ALA A 36 1.00 -19.01 -25.91
CA ALA A 36 2.11 -18.39 -26.62
C ALA A 36 1.73 -17.10 -27.35
N VAL A 37 0.87 -16.28 -26.75
CA VAL A 37 0.48 -14.95 -27.26
C VAL A 37 1.55 -13.89 -27.02
N GLY A 38 2.58 -14.20 -26.20
CA GLY A 38 3.69 -13.31 -25.91
C GLY A 38 3.41 -12.39 -24.71
N VAL A 39 3.22 -12.99 -23.52
CA VAL A 39 3.05 -12.24 -22.28
C VAL A 39 4.26 -11.37 -21.97
N THR A 40 3.98 -10.15 -21.53
CA THR A 40 4.98 -9.21 -21.01
C THR A 40 4.85 -9.08 -19.50
N LEU A 41 5.90 -8.55 -18.84
CA LEU A 41 5.85 -8.37 -17.38
C LEU A 41 4.73 -7.40 -16.95
N THR A 42 4.40 -6.44 -17.80
CA THR A 42 3.31 -5.48 -17.57
C THR A 42 1.93 -6.13 -17.53
N ASP A 43 1.74 -7.22 -18.26
CA ASP A 43 0.45 -7.93 -18.31
C ASP A 43 0.08 -8.61 -16.99
N PHE A 44 1.05 -8.78 -16.09
CA PHE A 44 0.80 -9.29 -14.75
C PHE A 44 0.17 -8.25 -13.81
N VAL A 45 0.33 -6.97 -14.08
CA VAL A 45 -0.16 -5.91 -13.18
C VAL A 45 -1.69 -5.96 -13.11
N GLY A 46 -2.20 -5.98 -11.89
CA GLY A 46 -3.63 -6.09 -11.60
C GLY A 46 -4.16 -7.52 -11.50
N LEU A 47 -3.40 -8.53 -11.94
CA LEU A 47 -3.80 -9.94 -11.83
C LEU A 47 -3.62 -10.47 -10.40
N GLN A 48 -4.51 -11.40 -10.04
CA GLN A 48 -4.39 -12.22 -8.82
C GLN A 48 -3.68 -13.53 -9.16
N LEU A 49 -2.48 -13.71 -8.65
CA LEU A 49 -1.68 -14.90 -8.86
C LEU A 49 -1.84 -15.87 -7.69
N THR A 50 -1.91 -17.15 -8.00
CA THR A 50 -1.97 -18.23 -7.00
C THR A 50 -0.68 -19.05 -7.05
N GLY A 51 -0.03 -19.22 -5.91
CA GLY A 51 1.10 -20.11 -5.73
C GLY A 51 0.67 -21.58 -5.81
N GLN A 52 1.29 -22.34 -6.70
CA GLN A 52 0.89 -23.73 -6.94
C GLN A 52 1.32 -24.68 -5.81
N THR A 53 2.31 -24.29 -5.02
CA THR A 53 2.81 -25.05 -3.86
C THR A 53 2.30 -24.49 -2.56
N SER A 54 2.40 -23.19 -2.37
CA SER A 54 1.98 -22.51 -1.14
C SER A 54 0.46 -22.36 -1.01
N GLY A 55 -0.26 -22.28 -2.13
CA GLY A 55 -1.69 -21.93 -2.17
C GLY A 55 -1.96 -20.46 -1.79
N VAL A 56 -0.93 -19.65 -1.65
CA VAL A 56 -1.05 -18.23 -1.36
C VAL A 56 -1.59 -17.49 -2.57
N VAL A 57 -2.48 -16.53 -2.34
CA VAL A 57 -2.99 -15.65 -3.40
C VAL A 57 -2.50 -14.23 -3.15
N ALA A 58 -1.98 -13.62 -4.20
CA ALA A 58 -1.52 -12.24 -4.16
C ALA A 58 -1.91 -11.47 -5.43
N LYS A 59 -2.27 -10.21 -5.25
CA LYS A 59 -2.53 -9.29 -6.35
C LYS A 59 -1.24 -8.57 -6.74
N VAL A 60 -0.94 -8.55 -8.01
CA VAL A 60 0.20 -7.79 -8.54
C VAL A 60 -0.18 -6.32 -8.63
N ILE A 61 0.58 -5.46 -7.95
CA ILE A 61 0.33 -4.02 -7.89
C ILE A 61 1.32 -3.21 -8.73
N ASN A 62 2.51 -3.77 -8.98
CA ASN A 62 3.53 -3.10 -9.80
C ASN A 62 4.55 -4.12 -10.32
N GLN A 63 5.41 -3.69 -11.23
CA GLN A 63 6.47 -4.51 -11.79
C GLN A 63 7.72 -3.68 -12.07
N VAL A 64 8.87 -4.34 -12.12
CA VAL A 64 10.14 -3.78 -12.62
C VAL A 64 10.82 -4.82 -13.48
N ALA A 65 11.11 -4.42 -14.72
CA ALA A 65 11.87 -5.28 -15.63
C ALA A 65 13.32 -5.42 -15.17
N THR A 66 13.96 -6.49 -15.61
CA THR A 66 15.40 -6.72 -15.38
C THR A 66 16.24 -5.57 -15.92
N ASP A 67 17.27 -5.19 -15.18
CA ASP A 67 18.28 -4.21 -15.59
C ASP A 67 19.66 -4.86 -15.86
N GLY A 68 19.70 -6.20 -15.89
CA GLY A 68 20.90 -6.99 -16.08
C GLY A 68 21.60 -7.36 -14.76
N THR A 69 21.32 -6.64 -13.67
CA THR A 69 21.79 -6.95 -12.32
C THR A 69 20.66 -7.56 -11.49
N ASP A 70 19.51 -6.91 -11.51
CA ASP A 70 18.31 -7.38 -10.84
C ASP A 70 17.40 -8.15 -11.80
N PRO A 71 16.78 -9.25 -11.39
CA PRO A 71 15.86 -10.01 -12.22
C PRO A 71 14.53 -9.25 -12.41
N ASN A 72 13.69 -9.74 -13.32
CA ASN A 72 12.31 -9.30 -13.40
C ASN A 72 11.63 -9.46 -12.04
N THR A 73 10.95 -8.44 -11.58
CA THR A 73 10.37 -8.40 -10.24
C THR A 73 8.91 -7.94 -10.31
N LEU A 74 8.03 -8.68 -9.67
CA LEU A 74 6.66 -8.28 -9.39
C LEU A 74 6.55 -7.74 -7.97
N TYR A 75 5.81 -6.67 -7.78
CA TYR A 75 5.42 -6.20 -6.46
C TYR A 75 3.98 -6.63 -6.21
N VAL A 76 3.77 -7.27 -5.07
CA VAL A 76 2.50 -7.94 -4.77
C VAL A 76 1.93 -7.51 -3.44
N GLN A 77 0.62 -7.56 -3.36
CA GLN A 77 -0.13 -7.49 -2.12
C GLN A 77 -0.70 -8.88 -1.85
N TYR A 78 -0.26 -9.53 -0.78
CA TYR A 78 -0.78 -10.81 -0.36
C TYR A 78 -2.21 -10.65 0.16
N GLU A 79 -3.14 -11.40 -0.40
CA GLU A 79 -4.57 -11.30 -0.07
C GLU A 79 -5.03 -12.46 0.81
N THR A 80 -4.55 -13.65 0.52
CA THR A 80 -4.87 -14.84 1.33
C THR A 80 -3.62 -15.67 1.61
N SER A 81 -3.56 -16.23 2.80
CA SER A 81 -2.57 -17.25 3.15
C SER A 81 -2.86 -18.56 2.43
N GLY A 82 -1.87 -19.40 2.34
CA GLY A 82 -1.97 -20.72 1.76
C GLY A 82 -2.89 -21.67 2.53
N THR A 83 -3.06 -22.86 1.98
CA THR A 83 -3.85 -23.93 2.60
C THR A 83 -3.40 -24.15 4.04
N SER A 84 -4.34 -24.18 4.98
CA SER A 84 -4.09 -24.35 6.41
C SER A 84 -3.31 -23.19 7.07
N ASN A 85 -3.23 -22.01 6.45
CA ASN A 85 -2.49 -20.85 6.94
C ASN A 85 -1.01 -21.13 7.26
N THR A 86 -0.40 -22.08 6.55
CA THR A 86 1.02 -22.46 6.75
C THR A 86 1.99 -21.56 6.02
N ALA A 87 1.54 -20.91 4.94
CA ALA A 87 2.32 -19.96 4.17
C ALA A 87 1.56 -18.64 4.05
N ASN A 88 2.25 -17.53 4.22
CA ASN A 88 1.73 -16.16 4.07
C ASN A 88 2.46 -15.36 2.98
N SER A 89 3.39 -15.99 2.30
CA SER A 89 4.10 -15.49 1.14
C SER A 89 4.34 -16.63 0.16
N PHE A 90 4.66 -16.30 -1.07
CA PHE A 90 5.08 -17.30 -2.05
C PHE A 90 6.36 -18.02 -1.60
N THR A 91 6.50 -19.27 -2.02
CA THR A 91 7.66 -20.12 -1.73
C THR A 91 8.68 -19.98 -2.85
N ASP A 92 9.96 -19.93 -2.51
CA ASP A 92 11.04 -19.89 -3.50
C ASP A 92 10.98 -21.15 -4.40
N GLY A 93 11.13 -20.94 -5.70
CA GLY A 93 11.07 -21.97 -6.72
C GLY A 93 9.65 -22.40 -7.15
N GLU A 94 8.59 -21.90 -6.52
CA GLU A 94 7.23 -22.27 -6.94
C GLU A 94 6.78 -21.56 -8.22
N THR A 95 5.83 -22.17 -8.90
CA THR A 95 5.10 -21.53 -10.01
C THR A 95 3.90 -20.79 -9.47
N ILE A 96 3.80 -19.51 -9.80
CA ILE A 96 2.62 -18.66 -9.55
C ILE A 96 1.87 -18.48 -10.87
N SER A 97 0.54 -18.58 -10.88
CA SER A 97 -0.22 -18.53 -12.13
C SER A 97 -1.64 -18.02 -11.95
N VAL A 98 -2.23 -17.60 -13.07
CA VAL A 98 -3.65 -17.27 -13.19
C VAL A 98 -4.13 -17.44 -14.64
N SER A 99 -5.40 -17.81 -14.81
CA SER A 99 -6.05 -17.77 -16.11
C SER A 99 -6.60 -16.38 -16.39
N THR A 100 -6.26 -15.81 -17.52
CA THR A 100 -6.68 -14.46 -17.94
C THR A 100 -6.91 -14.41 -19.46
N THR A 101 -7.36 -13.27 -19.95
CA THR A 101 -7.52 -13.02 -21.39
C THR A 101 -6.50 -11.99 -21.85
N LEU A 102 -5.57 -12.41 -22.70
CA LEU A 102 -4.59 -11.52 -23.34
C LEU A 102 -4.87 -11.46 -24.84
N GLN A 103 -4.88 -10.27 -25.43
CA GLN A 103 -5.11 -10.06 -26.87
C GLN A 103 -6.34 -10.84 -27.41
N SER A 104 -7.43 -10.89 -26.61
CA SER A 104 -8.66 -11.63 -26.90
C SER A 104 -8.52 -13.17 -26.87
N VAL A 105 -7.40 -13.71 -26.38
CA VAL A 105 -7.16 -15.15 -26.22
C VAL A 105 -7.16 -15.48 -24.72
N VAL A 106 -7.92 -16.50 -24.33
CA VAL A 106 -7.87 -17.04 -22.97
C VAL A 106 -6.57 -17.83 -22.81
N THR A 107 -5.75 -17.43 -21.89
CA THR A 107 -4.45 -18.05 -21.62
C THR A 107 -4.20 -18.17 -20.12
N THR A 108 -3.33 -19.07 -19.70
CA THR A 108 -2.80 -19.12 -18.34
C THR A 108 -1.42 -18.48 -18.35
N VAL A 109 -1.31 -17.32 -17.70
CA VAL A 109 -0.02 -16.70 -17.45
C VAL A 109 0.60 -17.31 -16.21
N SER A 110 1.88 -17.56 -16.24
CA SER A 110 2.64 -18.16 -15.14
C SER A 110 4.02 -17.58 -15.04
N ALA A 111 4.54 -17.54 -13.81
CA ALA A 111 5.91 -17.13 -13.51
C ALA A 111 6.52 -18.05 -12.46
N VAL A 112 7.82 -18.22 -12.49
CA VAL A 112 8.56 -19.01 -11.50
C VAL A 112 9.23 -18.04 -10.54
N VAL A 113 8.90 -18.19 -9.26
CA VAL A 113 9.49 -17.40 -8.17
C VAL A 113 10.96 -17.79 -7.99
N ASP A 114 11.88 -16.84 -8.03
CA ASP A 114 13.27 -17.04 -7.61
C ASP A 114 13.34 -16.91 -6.08
N THR A 115 13.00 -15.73 -5.57
CA THR A 115 12.92 -15.49 -4.13
C THR A 115 11.99 -14.32 -3.83
N THR A 116 11.51 -14.25 -2.59
CA THR A 116 10.71 -13.15 -2.08
C THR A 116 11.57 -12.18 -1.28
N ALA A 117 11.21 -10.91 -1.31
CA ALA A 117 11.90 -9.85 -0.58
C ALA A 117 10.90 -8.77 -0.15
N THR A 118 11.34 -7.85 0.70
CA THR A 118 10.55 -6.68 1.07
C THR A 118 11.22 -5.43 0.56
N GLY A 119 10.55 -4.72 -0.32
CA GLY A 119 10.96 -3.41 -0.82
C GLY A 119 10.23 -2.27 -0.11
N ALA A 120 10.46 -1.06 -0.60
CA ALA A 120 9.78 0.14 -0.14
C ALA A 120 9.30 0.98 -1.33
N ALA A 121 8.11 1.53 -1.21
CA ALA A 121 7.53 2.42 -2.21
C ALA A 121 6.92 3.66 -1.55
N ALA A 122 6.83 4.75 -2.30
CA ALA A 122 6.02 5.91 -1.98
C ALA A 122 4.99 6.10 -3.10
N TYR A 123 3.87 6.67 -2.75
CA TYR A 123 2.80 6.96 -3.71
C TYR A 123 2.17 8.32 -3.41
N VAL A 124 1.72 9.00 -4.43
CA VAL A 124 0.92 10.22 -4.33
C VAL A 124 -0.44 9.96 -4.97
N ALA A 125 -1.50 10.32 -4.27
CA ALA A 125 -2.85 10.23 -4.80
C ALA A 125 -3.13 11.37 -5.79
N GLU A 126 -4.21 11.26 -6.56
CA GLU A 126 -4.67 12.34 -7.43
C GLU A 126 -5.03 13.57 -6.61
N GLY A 127 -4.56 14.74 -7.03
CA GLY A 127 -4.81 15.99 -6.33
C GLY A 127 -4.32 17.21 -7.10
N THR A 128 -4.38 18.39 -6.47
CA THR A 128 -3.95 19.65 -7.07
C THR A 128 -2.99 20.38 -6.14
N TYR A 129 -1.84 20.76 -6.68
CA TYR A 129 -0.81 21.51 -5.97
C TYR A 129 -0.64 22.91 -6.56
N TYR A 130 -0.29 23.87 -5.69
CA TYR A 130 0.03 25.23 -6.10
C TYR A 130 1.52 25.33 -6.47
N ILE A 131 1.81 25.57 -7.74
CA ILE A 131 3.18 25.63 -8.30
C ILE A 131 3.35 26.89 -9.11
N ASN A 132 4.27 27.77 -8.69
CA ASN A 132 4.69 28.95 -9.45
C ASN A 132 3.53 29.81 -10.00
N GLY A 133 2.47 30.01 -9.21
CA GLY A 133 1.30 30.81 -9.62
C GLY A 133 0.15 30.01 -10.26
N PHE A 134 0.31 28.71 -10.44
CA PHE A 134 -0.67 27.84 -11.10
C PHE A 134 -1.18 26.72 -10.17
N HIS A 135 -2.42 26.33 -10.35
CA HIS A 135 -2.99 25.13 -9.75
C HIS A 135 -2.75 23.97 -10.73
N VAL A 136 -1.86 23.05 -10.36
CA VAL A 136 -1.41 21.95 -11.21
C VAL A 136 -1.94 20.63 -10.68
N ASN A 137 -2.64 19.88 -11.53
CA ASN A 137 -3.15 18.57 -11.19
C ASN A 137 -2.02 17.52 -11.23
N VAL A 138 -2.03 16.65 -10.25
CA VAL A 138 -1.17 15.47 -10.19
C VAL A 138 -2.07 14.24 -10.31
N SER A 139 -1.75 13.35 -11.22
CA SER A 139 -2.35 12.02 -11.27
C SER A 139 -1.72 11.11 -10.22
N GLU A 140 -2.38 10.02 -9.89
CA GLU A 140 -1.82 8.99 -9.02
C GLU A 140 -0.49 8.46 -9.59
N GLN A 141 0.54 8.44 -8.75
CA GLN A 141 1.87 7.93 -9.11
C GLN A 141 2.42 7.09 -7.97
N THR A 142 3.11 6.00 -8.32
CA THR A 142 3.85 5.15 -7.38
C THR A 142 5.33 5.14 -7.75
N LEU A 143 6.20 5.35 -6.77
CA LEU A 143 7.64 5.35 -6.90
C LEU A 143 8.27 4.28 -6.01
N ILE A 144 9.03 3.37 -6.58
CA ILE A 144 9.80 2.40 -5.82
C ILE A 144 11.03 3.10 -5.22
N LEU A 145 11.09 3.15 -3.90
CA LEU A 145 12.20 3.74 -3.16
C LEU A 145 13.39 2.79 -3.14
N ASP A 146 13.18 1.58 -2.65
CA ASP A 146 14.18 0.51 -2.66
C ASP A 146 13.52 -0.79 -3.13
N LYS A 147 14.20 -1.50 -4.04
CA LYS A 147 13.64 -2.70 -4.66
C LYS A 147 13.47 -3.86 -3.67
N TYR A 148 14.44 -4.05 -2.77
CA TYR A 148 14.52 -5.26 -1.94
C TYR A 148 14.87 -4.98 -0.47
N THR A 149 14.81 -3.71 -0.05
CA THR A 149 15.03 -3.32 1.35
C THR A 149 13.88 -2.45 1.85
N ASN A 150 13.59 -2.56 3.14
CA ASN A 150 12.50 -1.85 3.80
C ASN A 150 12.99 -0.67 4.66
N THR A 151 14.24 -0.24 4.49
CA THR A 151 14.85 0.85 5.25
C THR A 151 15.27 2.04 4.36
N PRO A 152 14.34 2.59 3.54
CA PRO A 152 14.65 3.69 2.64
C PRO A 152 15.12 4.93 3.41
N SER A 153 16.05 5.66 2.80
CA SER A 153 16.60 6.92 3.35
C SER A 153 16.61 7.97 2.26
N TYR A 154 15.44 8.59 2.02
CA TYR A 154 15.22 9.52 0.92
C TYR A 154 14.32 10.69 1.32
N ARG A 155 14.46 11.77 0.56
CA ARG A 155 13.49 12.84 0.41
C ARG A 155 12.64 12.52 -0.82
N VAL A 156 11.35 12.44 -0.66
CA VAL A 156 10.40 12.11 -1.74
C VAL A 156 9.49 13.30 -1.98
N GLY A 157 9.27 13.64 -3.22
CA GLY A 157 8.46 14.79 -3.56
C GLY A 157 8.22 14.92 -5.05
N LEU A 158 7.60 16.02 -5.44
CA LEU A 158 7.26 16.32 -6.82
C LEU A 158 8.38 17.11 -7.49
N LEU A 159 8.90 16.58 -8.58
CA LEU A 159 9.79 17.31 -9.49
C LEU A 159 8.91 18.12 -10.45
N VAL A 160 9.13 19.43 -10.45
CA VAL A 160 8.44 20.37 -11.33
C VAL A 160 9.21 20.48 -12.64
N THR A 161 8.57 20.15 -13.75
CA THR A 161 9.13 20.31 -15.10
C THR A 161 8.26 21.26 -15.90
N GLU A 162 8.84 22.36 -16.34
CA GLU A 162 8.17 23.35 -17.19
C GLU A 162 8.58 23.15 -18.64
N SER A 163 7.61 23.14 -19.56
CA SER A 163 7.83 22.93 -20.98
C SER A 163 6.80 23.67 -21.82
N PHE A 164 7.02 23.71 -23.13
CA PHE A 164 6.05 24.17 -24.08
C PHE A 164 5.64 23.04 -25.01
N VAL A 165 4.33 22.83 -25.13
CA VAL A 165 3.75 21.95 -26.15
C VAL A 165 3.55 22.79 -27.42
N THR A 166 4.13 22.36 -28.51
CA THR A 166 4.10 23.02 -29.79
C THR A 166 3.21 22.27 -30.79
N PRO A 167 2.87 22.85 -31.97
CA PRO A 167 2.16 22.12 -33.01
C PRO A 167 2.87 20.88 -33.55
N ASN A 168 4.19 20.75 -33.33
CA ASN A 168 4.92 19.54 -33.66
C ASN A 168 4.66 18.38 -32.69
N ASP A 169 4.32 18.72 -31.45
CA ASP A 169 4.03 17.75 -30.40
C ASP A 169 2.55 17.37 -30.38
N ASP A 170 1.68 18.35 -30.73
CA ASP A 170 0.23 18.17 -30.77
C ASP A 170 -0.35 18.90 -31.99
N LEU A 171 -0.75 18.13 -32.99
CA LEU A 171 -1.30 18.65 -34.27
C LEU A 171 -2.62 19.41 -34.08
N SER A 172 -3.32 19.25 -32.95
CA SER A 172 -4.53 20.01 -32.65
C SER A 172 -4.25 21.50 -32.40
N LEU A 173 -2.98 21.86 -32.15
CA LEU A 173 -2.50 23.23 -31.95
C LEU A 173 -2.20 23.96 -33.28
N ASN A 174 -2.27 23.29 -34.42
CA ASN A 174 -2.14 23.93 -35.74
C ASN A 174 -3.30 24.91 -35.97
N ASP A 175 -3.05 25.89 -36.83
CA ASP A 175 -4.08 26.81 -37.31
C ASP A 175 -5.20 26.03 -38.02
N ASN A 176 -6.44 26.27 -37.63
CA ASN A 176 -7.65 25.62 -38.16
C ASN A 176 -8.58 26.64 -38.86
N ALA A 177 -8.03 27.69 -39.45
CA ALA A 177 -8.80 28.80 -39.99
C ALA A 177 -9.80 28.41 -41.09
N GLN A 178 -9.63 27.26 -41.76
CA GLN A 178 -10.51 26.76 -42.81
C GLN A 178 -11.12 25.38 -42.49
N GLY A 179 -11.24 25.02 -41.18
CA GLY A 179 -11.81 23.76 -40.76
C GLY A 179 -10.88 22.54 -40.94
N THR A 180 -9.67 22.74 -41.40
CA THR A 180 -8.62 21.71 -41.54
C THR A 180 -7.32 22.20 -40.93
N SER A 181 -6.55 21.29 -40.38
CA SER A 181 -5.24 21.56 -39.80
C SER A 181 -4.27 22.09 -40.84
N ASN A 182 -3.71 23.28 -40.63
CA ASN A 182 -2.74 23.90 -41.53
C ASN A 182 -1.34 23.88 -40.92
N VAL A 183 -0.51 22.92 -41.35
CA VAL A 183 0.86 22.74 -40.87
C VAL A 183 1.85 23.82 -41.33
N ASN A 184 1.46 24.64 -42.31
CA ASN A 184 2.30 25.73 -42.84
C ASN A 184 2.04 27.08 -42.18
N ALA A 185 1.04 27.20 -41.33
CA ALA A 185 0.74 28.40 -40.56
C ALA A 185 1.29 28.31 -39.13
N PRO A 186 1.60 29.45 -38.49
CA PRO A 186 1.95 29.47 -37.09
C PRO A 186 0.81 28.85 -36.24
N GLY A 187 1.12 27.87 -35.48
CA GLY A 187 0.19 27.26 -34.53
C GLY A 187 0.27 27.89 -33.12
N ALA A 188 -0.60 27.46 -32.25
CA ALA A 188 -0.59 27.86 -30.83
C ALA A 188 0.49 27.09 -30.06
N HIS A 189 1.12 27.75 -29.10
CA HIS A 189 1.97 27.11 -28.10
C HIS A 189 1.24 27.08 -26.77
N ARG A 190 1.41 26.01 -25.99
CA ARG A 190 0.84 25.83 -24.67
C ARG A 190 1.96 25.69 -23.65
N PHE A 191 1.91 26.48 -22.59
CA PHE A 191 2.76 26.28 -21.42
C PHE A 191 2.25 25.07 -20.62
N LYS A 192 3.16 24.16 -20.29
CA LYS A 192 2.85 22.92 -19.57
C LYS A 192 3.74 22.80 -18.34
N ILE A 193 3.12 22.47 -17.22
CA ILE A 193 3.82 22.11 -15.96
C ILE A 193 3.49 20.65 -15.69
N ASP A 194 4.52 19.83 -15.64
CA ASP A 194 4.42 18.42 -15.24
C ASP A 194 4.98 18.23 -13.82
N LEU A 195 4.27 17.43 -13.02
CA LEU A 195 4.69 17.06 -11.67
C LEU A 195 4.94 15.55 -11.64
N THR A 196 6.20 15.17 -11.39
CA THR A 196 6.61 13.77 -11.36
C THR A 196 7.11 13.40 -9.97
N LEU A 197 6.55 12.32 -9.40
CA LEU A 197 6.99 11.80 -8.11
C LEU A 197 8.43 11.27 -8.22
N THR A 198 9.33 11.84 -7.44
CA THR A 198 10.77 11.57 -7.51
C THR A 198 11.39 11.46 -6.13
N LYS A 199 12.46 10.68 -5.99
CA LYS A 199 13.25 10.58 -4.77
C LYS A 199 14.59 11.30 -4.92
N LYS A 200 15.04 11.96 -3.86
CA LYS A 200 16.37 12.55 -3.73
C LYS A 200 17.08 12.02 -2.49
N SER A 201 18.40 12.06 -2.48
CA SER A 201 19.14 11.71 -1.27
C SER A 201 18.84 12.71 -0.13
N LEU A 202 19.02 12.29 1.13
CA LEU A 202 18.83 13.16 2.28
C LEU A 202 19.77 14.39 2.28
N THR A 203 20.89 14.27 1.61
CA THR A 203 21.94 15.31 1.52
C THR A 203 21.83 16.19 0.27
N ALA A 204 20.88 15.92 -0.63
CA ALA A 204 20.71 16.72 -1.83
C ALA A 204 20.25 18.15 -1.47
N THR A 205 20.84 19.16 -2.10
CA THR A 205 20.57 20.60 -1.85
C THR A 205 19.95 21.31 -3.06
N ASP A 206 19.84 20.64 -4.19
CA ASP A 206 19.20 21.19 -5.40
C ASP A 206 17.69 21.02 -5.31
N ASP A 207 17.02 22.05 -4.78
CA ASP A 207 15.58 22.05 -4.52
C ASP A 207 14.80 23.06 -5.37
N ALA A 208 15.44 23.74 -6.34
CA ALA A 208 14.80 24.80 -7.11
C ALA A 208 13.47 24.34 -7.77
N ASN A 209 13.46 23.13 -8.29
CA ASN A 209 12.29 22.50 -8.95
C ASN A 209 11.78 21.27 -8.21
N PHE A 210 12.03 21.17 -6.92
CA PHE A 210 11.62 20.03 -6.12
C PHE A 210 10.76 20.47 -4.95
N VAL A 211 9.58 19.86 -4.83
CA VAL A 211 8.67 20.08 -3.71
C VAL A 211 8.71 18.83 -2.84
N GLU A 212 9.36 18.92 -1.68
CA GLU A 212 9.44 17.79 -0.75
C GLU A 212 8.09 17.53 -0.10
N LEU A 213 7.58 16.32 -0.22
CA LEU A 213 6.33 15.90 0.41
C LEU A 213 6.53 14.90 1.54
N LEU A 214 7.61 14.11 1.48
CA LEU A 214 7.88 13.04 2.42
C LEU A 214 9.39 12.91 2.65
N ARG A 215 9.77 12.68 3.91
CA ARG A 215 11.16 12.39 4.28
C ARG A 215 11.24 11.12 5.13
N LEU A 216 12.01 10.16 4.66
CA LEU A 216 12.28 8.90 5.34
C LEU A 216 13.77 8.79 5.68
N LYS A 217 14.08 8.26 6.86
CA LYS A 217 15.44 7.92 7.27
C LYS A 217 15.44 6.54 7.90
N ALA A 218 16.17 5.61 7.29
CA ALA A 218 16.21 4.21 7.70
C ALA A 218 14.79 3.59 7.85
N GLY A 219 13.89 3.90 6.91
CA GLY A 219 12.48 3.46 6.95
C GLY A 219 11.58 4.21 7.91
N ILE A 220 12.13 5.12 8.72
CA ILE A 220 11.37 5.88 9.70
C ILE A 220 10.95 7.22 9.11
N LEU A 221 9.65 7.53 9.25
CA LEU A 221 9.10 8.81 8.83
C LEU A 221 9.70 9.95 9.65
N GLN A 222 10.29 10.93 8.97
CA GLN A 222 10.81 12.15 9.57
C GLN A 222 9.87 13.34 9.36
N ASN A 223 9.32 13.45 8.17
CA ASN A 223 8.39 14.51 7.80
C ASN A 223 7.46 14.03 6.69
N GLN A 224 6.21 14.50 6.72
CA GLN A 224 5.20 14.24 5.70
C GLN A 224 4.27 15.44 5.58
N VAL A 225 4.08 15.93 4.37
CA VAL A 225 3.06 16.95 4.10
C VAL A 225 1.70 16.23 4.03
N ARG A 226 0.87 16.49 5.04
CA ARG A 226 -0.45 15.86 5.18
C ARG A 226 -1.63 16.75 4.85
N THR A 227 -1.40 18.08 4.63
CA THR A 227 -2.50 18.97 4.89
C THR A 227 -2.77 19.98 3.80
N THR A 228 -4.05 20.06 3.42
CA THR A 228 -4.67 21.30 2.92
C THR A 228 -4.79 22.31 4.06
N ASP A 229 -5.00 23.60 3.76
CA ASP A 229 -5.27 24.62 4.79
C ASP A 229 -6.48 24.26 5.71
N TYR A 230 -7.39 23.41 5.24
CA TYR A 230 -8.52 22.87 6.03
C TYR A 230 -8.08 21.89 7.12
N ALA A 231 -6.96 21.22 6.98
CA ALA A 231 -6.50 20.29 8.00
C ALA A 231 -5.89 21.00 9.20
N VAL A 232 -5.38 22.23 9.04
CA VAL A 232 -5.02 23.07 10.19
C VAL A 232 -6.26 23.36 11.04
N LEU A 233 -7.42 23.57 10.40
CA LEU A 233 -8.69 23.73 11.10
C LEU A 233 -9.11 22.40 11.77
N GLU A 234 -9.01 21.30 11.07
CA GLU A 234 -9.30 19.95 11.60
C GLU A 234 -8.43 19.63 12.82
N ASP A 235 -7.11 19.80 12.71
CA ASP A 235 -6.16 19.61 13.82
C ASP A 235 -6.48 20.52 15.00
N THR A 236 -6.84 21.77 14.73
CA THR A 236 -7.20 22.73 15.78
C THR A 236 -8.48 22.31 16.49
N LEU A 237 -9.49 21.88 15.74
CA LEU A 237 -10.75 21.39 16.30
C LEU A 237 -10.54 20.08 17.06
N ALA A 238 -9.74 19.16 16.54
CA ALA A 238 -9.42 17.89 17.20
C ALA A 238 -8.70 18.11 18.53
N ARG A 239 -7.73 19.04 18.59
CA ARG A 239 -7.04 19.42 19.85
C ARG A 239 -7.98 20.04 20.85
N ARG A 240 -8.83 20.98 20.42
CA ARG A 240 -9.84 21.59 21.30
C ARG A 240 -10.83 20.56 21.84
N THR A 241 -11.27 19.63 20.99
CA THR A 241 -12.16 18.55 21.45
C THR A 241 -11.46 17.65 22.45
N PHE A 242 -10.16 17.35 22.26
CA PHE A 242 -9.37 16.63 23.25
C PHE A 242 -9.27 17.38 24.58
N ASP A 243 -9.01 18.69 24.54
CA ASP A 243 -8.91 19.52 25.76
C ASP A 243 -10.24 19.59 26.53
N GLU A 244 -11.37 19.50 25.82
CA GLU A 244 -12.72 19.56 26.42
C GLU A 244 -13.27 18.19 26.83
N SER A 245 -12.98 17.14 26.08
CA SER A 245 -13.65 15.84 26.18
C SER A 245 -12.70 14.64 26.28
N GLY A 246 -11.39 14.83 26.06
CA GLY A 246 -10.39 13.78 26.03
C GLY A 246 -10.33 13.02 24.70
N ASP A 247 -9.77 11.80 24.73
CA ASP A 247 -9.67 10.96 23.53
C ASP A 247 -11.06 10.45 23.11
N TYR A 248 -11.29 10.32 21.81
CA TYR A 248 -12.57 9.84 21.30
C TYR A 248 -12.43 9.02 20.02
N ALA A 249 -13.30 8.02 19.87
CA ALA A 249 -13.45 7.23 18.65
C ALA A 249 -14.53 7.85 17.75
N VAL A 250 -14.26 7.95 16.46
CA VAL A 250 -15.21 8.34 15.42
C VAL A 250 -15.85 7.11 14.77
N ARG A 251 -15.03 6.09 14.55
CA ARG A 251 -15.42 4.77 14.09
C ARG A 251 -14.74 3.75 14.98
N ASP A 252 -15.54 2.94 15.66
CA ASP A 252 -15.04 1.97 16.61
C ASP A 252 -14.09 0.96 15.96
N PHE A 253 -13.12 0.48 16.75
CA PHE A 253 -12.22 -0.58 16.35
C PHE A 253 -12.78 -1.90 16.84
N ASP A 254 -13.10 -2.80 15.92
CA ASP A 254 -13.49 -4.15 16.27
C ASP A 254 -12.31 -4.89 16.90
N LEU A 255 -12.58 -5.64 17.97
CA LEU A 255 -11.56 -6.46 18.62
C LEU A 255 -11.83 -7.93 18.31
N ASP A 256 -10.88 -8.59 17.61
CA ASP A 256 -10.90 -10.02 17.34
C ASP A 256 -9.80 -10.71 18.14
N LEU A 257 -10.17 -11.50 19.13
CA LEU A 257 -9.22 -12.24 19.96
C LEU A 257 -9.11 -13.67 19.46
N ARG A 258 -7.90 -14.07 19.11
CA ARG A 258 -7.59 -15.43 18.63
C ARG A 258 -6.42 -16.00 19.39
N GLU A 259 -6.34 -17.34 19.38
CA GLU A 259 -5.13 -18.02 19.81
C GLU A 259 -3.95 -17.56 18.92
N HIS A 260 -2.81 -17.33 19.55
CA HIS A 260 -1.58 -16.98 18.83
C HIS A 260 -1.07 -18.18 18.04
N LEU A 261 -0.96 -19.34 18.71
CA LEU A 261 -0.52 -20.59 18.10
C LEU A 261 -1.69 -21.37 17.49
N ILE A 262 -1.56 -21.73 16.22
CA ILE A 262 -2.46 -22.69 15.58
C ILE A 262 -2.11 -24.09 16.10
N SER A 263 -3.04 -24.69 16.83
CA SER A 263 -2.97 -26.09 17.28
C SER A 263 -4.31 -26.77 17.01
N GLY A 264 -4.29 -27.87 16.23
CA GLY A 264 -5.56 -28.54 15.87
C GLY A 264 -6.54 -27.58 15.16
N ASN A 265 -7.75 -27.48 15.67
CA ASN A 265 -8.85 -26.68 15.09
C ASN A 265 -9.10 -25.36 15.84
N ASN A 266 -8.15 -24.83 16.61
CA ASN A 266 -8.36 -23.67 17.48
C ASN A 266 -8.42 -22.32 16.74
N ARG A 267 -8.19 -22.28 15.42
CA ARG A 267 -8.17 -21.07 14.59
C ARG A 267 -7.14 -20.02 15.04
N GLY A 268 -6.02 -20.43 15.62
CA GLY A 268 -4.91 -19.56 15.94
C GLY A 268 -4.36 -18.86 14.69
N ILE A 269 -3.57 -17.81 14.90
CA ILE A 269 -3.03 -16.99 13.81
C ILE A 269 -1.75 -17.57 13.22
N TYR A 270 -0.85 -18.10 14.08
CA TYR A 270 0.48 -18.53 13.68
C TYR A 270 0.70 -20.01 13.96
N THR A 271 1.43 -20.66 13.04
CA THR A 271 1.95 -22.00 13.32
C THR A 271 3.19 -21.92 14.21
N SER A 272 3.58 -23.02 14.81
CA SER A 272 4.83 -23.12 15.58
C SER A 272 6.06 -22.69 14.75
N GLY A 273 6.13 -23.09 13.47
CA GLY A 273 7.18 -22.69 12.55
C GLY A 273 7.21 -21.17 12.23
N ASN A 274 6.07 -20.51 12.31
CA ASN A 274 5.92 -19.07 12.09
C ASN A 274 5.88 -18.26 13.40
N GLY A 275 6.47 -18.79 14.47
CA GLY A 275 6.62 -18.06 15.72
C GLY A 275 5.39 -18.07 16.63
N GLY A 276 4.41 -18.94 16.37
CA GLY A 276 3.26 -19.10 17.25
C GLY A 276 3.66 -19.58 18.64
N LEU A 277 3.10 -18.96 19.68
CA LEU A 277 3.38 -19.28 21.09
C LEU A 277 2.07 -19.53 21.85
N GLU A 278 2.04 -20.61 22.63
CA GLU A 278 0.88 -20.94 23.49
C GLU A 278 0.67 -19.93 24.63
N THR A 279 1.73 -19.25 25.04
CA THR A 279 1.70 -18.25 26.13
C THR A 279 1.12 -16.90 25.70
N LYS A 280 0.81 -16.73 24.40
CA LYS A 280 0.28 -15.50 23.85
C LYS A 280 -1.10 -15.68 23.23
N ILE A 281 -1.82 -14.59 23.12
CA ILE A 281 -2.99 -14.43 22.27
C ILE A 281 -2.69 -13.40 21.18
N ALA A 282 -3.34 -13.52 20.06
CA ALA A 282 -3.32 -12.53 18.99
C ALA A 282 -4.58 -11.67 19.11
N ALA A 283 -4.40 -10.39 19.44
CA ALA A 283 -5.48 -9.41 19.48
C ALA A 283 -5.52 -8.68 18.14
N GLY A 284 -6.55 -8.94 17.33
CA GLY A 284 -6.81 -8.26 16.08
C GLY A 284 -7.57 -6.97 16.33
N ILE A 285 -6.99 -5.84 15.93
CA ILE A 285 -7.63 -4.54 15.97
C ILE A 285 -8.13 -4.25 14.56
N GLY A 286 -9.44 -4.20 14.38
CA GLY A 286 -10.12 -3.97 13.12
C GLY A 286 -9.98 -2.54 12.60
N PRO A 287 -10.51 -2.26 11.38
CA PRO A 287 -10.52 -0.92 10.82
C PRO A 287 -11.32 0.03 11.70
N GLY A 288 -10.73 1.17 12.02
CA GLY A 288 -11.38 2.18 12.85
C GLY A 288 -10.74 3.56 12.68
N LYS A 289 -11.36 4.58 13.27
CA LYS A 289 -10.86 5.95 13.30
C LYS A 289 -11.06 6.55 14.69
N ALA A 290 -10.01 7.10 15.24
CA ALA A 290 -10.04 7.78 16.55
C ALA A 290 -9.12 8.99 16.55
N TYR A 291 -9.37 9.90 17.50
CA TYR A 291 -8.47 10.99 17.83
C TYR A 291 -7.88 10.77 19.21
N VAL A 292 -6.56 10.64 19.28
CA VAL A 292 -5.81 10.43 20.51
C VAL A 292 -4.92 11.64 20.74
N LYS A 293 -5.12 12.34 21.84
CA LYS A 293 -4.45 13.62 22.15
C LYS A 293 -4.58 14.66 21.02
N GLY A 294 -5.70 14.65 20.30
CA GLY A 294 -5.96 15.51 19.16
C GLY A 294 -5.27 15.09 17.88
N TYR A 295 -4.65 13.91 17.83
CA TYR A 295 -4.06 13.35 16.60
C TYR A 295 -4.98 12.29 16.02
N GLU A 296 -5.18 12.35 14.70
CA GLU A 296 -5.96 11.35 13.98
C GLU A 296 -5.21 10.02 13.91
N ILE A 297 -5.90 8.95 14.21
CA ILE A 297 -5.45 7.57 14.02
C ILE A 297 -6.51 6.85 13.21
N GLU A 298 -6.18 6.44 12.01
CA GLU A 298 -7.05 5.64 11.15
C GLU A 298 -6.35 4.35 10.74
N THR A 299 -7.05 3.22 10.88
CA THR A 299 -6.61 1.91 10.40
C THR A 299 -7.57 1.42 9.33
N ILE A 300 -7.01 0.89 8.23
CA ILE A 300 -7.79 0.41 7.07
C ILE A 300 -7.97 -1.11 7.10
N GLY A 301 -7.10 -1.82 7.83
CA GLY A 301 -7.13 -3.29 7.92
C GLY A 301 -6.92 -3.76 9.35
N THR A 302 -7.23 -5.05 9.59
CA THR A 302 -7.01 -5.67 10.89
C THR A 302 -5.51 -5.88 11.14
N THR A 303 -5.02 -5.34 12.25
CA THR A 303 -3.65 -5.53 12.72
C THR A 303 -3.67 -6.41 13.97
N PHE A 304 -2.87 -7.49 13.97
CA PHE A 304 -2.75 -8.37 15.11
C PHE A 304 -1.58 -7.95 16.00
N VAL A 305 -1.86 -7.86 17.30
CA VAL A 305 -0.87 -7.51 18.33
C VAL A 305 -0.73 -8.71 19.26
N ASP A 306 0.52 -9.06 19.57
CA ASP A 306 0.82 -10.13 20.50
C ASP A 306 0.60 -9.68 21.94
N VAL A 307 -0.28 -10.35 22.63
CA VAL A 307 -0.57 -10.10 24.05
C VAL A 307 -0.23 -11.35 24.85
N ASN A 308 0.50 -11.18 25.94
CA ASN A 308 0.78 -12.31 26.85
C ASN A 308 -0.52 -12.76 27.54
N LYS A 309 -0.76 -14.05 27.57
CA LYS A 309 -1.85 -14.61 28.38
C LYS A 309 -1.60 -14.33 29.86
N ALA A 310 -2.63 -13.92 30.58
CA ALA A 310 -2.53 -13.67 32.01
C ALA A 310 -2.29 -14.96 32.83
N ARG A 311 -2.66 -16.10 32.22
CA ARG A 311 -2.49 -17.43 32.84
C ARG A 311 -2.04 -18.43 31.79
N SER A 312 -1.25 -19.42 32.19
CA SER A 312 -0.99 -20.59 31.37
C SER A 312 -2.29 -21.40 31.20
N PHE A 313 -2.42 -22.00 30.03
CA PHE A 313 -3.50 -22.92 29.71
C PHE A 313 -3.31 -24.22 30.53
N ASP A 314 -4.34 -24.64 31.25
CA ASP A 314 -4.38 -25.94 31.91
C ASP A 314 -5.60 -26.71 31.42
N THR A 315 -5.39 -27.96 31.02
CA THR A 315 -6.47 -28.85 30.56
C THR A 315 -6.87 -29.77 31.70
N GLN A 316 -8.02 -29.52 32.25
CA GLN A 316 -8.62 -30.46 33.22
C GLN A 316 -9.60 -31.39 32.47
N ASN A 317 -9.28 -32.66 32.49
CA ASN A 317 -10.16 -33.69 31.95
C ASN A 317 -11.20 -34.11 32.98
N ASN A 318 -12.41 -34.44 32.56
CA ASN A 318 -13.52 -34.89 33.40
C ASN A 318 -13.95 -33.89 34.47
N PHE A 319 -13.76 -32.59 34.24
CA PHE A 319 -14.27 -31.56 35.14
C PHE A 319 -15.78 -31.39 34.93
N THR A 320 -16.54 -31.56 36.03
CA THR A 320 -17.99 -31.38 36.01
C THR A 320 -18.32 -29.98 36.48
N THR A 321 -18.94 -29.21 35.60
CA THR A 321 -19.46 -27.88 35.95
C THR A 321 -20.97 -27.85 35.77
N LYS A 322 -21.65 -27.08 36.61
CA LYS A 322 -23.10 -26.86 36.51
C LYS A 322 -23.36 -25.49 35.93
N PHE A 323 -24.20 -25.46 34.91
CA PHE A 323 -24.73 -24.23 34.34
C PHE A 323 -26.23 -24.20 34.58
N ASP A 324 -26.72 -23.18 35.26
CA ASP A 324 -28.16 -22.94 35.42
C ASP A 324 -28.73 -22.29 34.15
N VAL A 325 -28.77 -23.06 33.07
CA VAL A 325 -29.36 -22.65 31.78
C VAL A 325 -30.54 -23.54 31.46
N GLY A 326 -31.65 -22.96 31.05
CA GLY A 326 -32.88 -23.68 30.78
C GLY A 326 -32.83 -24.70 29.64
N ASN A 327 -31.92 -24.55 28.69
CA ASN A 327 -31.72 -25.45 27.54
C ASN A 327 -30.28 -25.99 27.54
N PHE A 328 -30.13 -27.23 27.04
CA PHE A 328 -28.82 -27.85 26.90
C PHE A 328 -28.14 -27.47 25.59
N VAL A 329 -26.85 -27.15 25.70
CA VAL A 329 -25.96 -27.01 24.56
C VAL A 329 -24.81 -28.00 24.75
N ASN A 330 -24.64 -28.91 23.78
CA ASN A 330 -23.50 -29.79 23.77
C ASN A 330 -22.27 -29.03 23.30
N VAL A 331 -21.27 -28.93 24.12
CA VAL A 331 -20.00 -28.28 23.81
C VAL A 331 -18.88 -29.31 23.82
N THR A 332 -17.96 -29.20 22.89
CA THR A 332 -16.79 -30.07 22.82
C THR A 332 -15.65 -29.56 23.70
N ASN A 333 -15.70 -28.28 24.06
CA ASN A 333 -14.68 -27.67 24.93
C ASN A 333 -15.21 -26.38 25.56
N ILE A 334 -14.63 -26.04 26.72
CA ILE A 334 -14.91 -24.78 27.44
C ILE A 334 -13.59 -24.10 27.72
N PHE A 335 -13.51 -22.83 27.36
CA PHE A 335 -12.36 -21.96 27.62
C PHE A 335 -12.74 -20.93 28.68
N GLY A 336 -11.91 -20.78 29.70
CA GLY A 336 -12.12 -19.81 30.77
C GLY A 336 -11.54 -20.28 32.10
N SER A 337 -11.72 -19.48 33.14
CA SER A 337 -11.48 -19.90 34.52
C SER A 337 -12.68 -20.69 35.05
N PRO A 338 -12.50 -21.88 35.58
CA PRO A 338 -13.56 -22.59 36.27
C PRO A 338 -13.99 -21.86 37.55
#